data_c0f2c3faeece84505c7db00cebcf76f6
#
_entry.id   c0f2c3faeece84505c7db00cebcf76f6
#
_cell.length_a   1.000
_cell.length_b   1.000
_cell.length_c   1.000
_cell.angle_alpha   90.00
_cell.angle_beta   90.00
_cell.angle_gamma   90.00
#
_symmetry.space_group_name_H-M   'P 1'
#
loop_
_entity.id
_entity.type
_entity.pdbx_description
1 polymer ?
#
loop_
_entity_poly.entity_id
_entity_poly.type
_entity_poly.pdbx_seq_one_letter_code
_entity_poly.pdbx_strand_id
1 'polypeptide(L)'
;MQTESKNEMLKRIIDGLIPVAVKTGSDLNGEKIADLLGLCFQSLQPEDAGKLMQLLDQALAVDSQYRNAAVTEVHPAMLDCDVVRFQNNKEKWVALVGLLDGYPYEIFTGLQDDDEGIILPKTVTHGKIIKQVNPDGTKRYDFQFENKRGYKTTVEGLSEKFNPEYWNYAKLISGVLRYRMPLEHVVRRVGSLSLKDESINTWKTGVERALKKYIPGVHDEEDTDASEGAGNVES
;
A
#
# COMPACT_ATOMS: atom_id res chain seq x y z
N MET A 1 -33.59 -6.42 -2.75
CA MET A 1 -32.40 -6.77 -3.55
C MET A 1 -32.85 -7.69 -4.66
N GLN A 2 -32.83 -7.23 -5.91
CA GLN A 2 -33.09 -8.10 -7.06
C GLN A 2 -31.91 -9.07 -7.19
N THR A 3 -32.21 -10.34 -7.22
CA THR A 3 -31.23 -11.40 -7.49
C THR A 3 -30.83 -11.30 -8.97
N GLU A 4 -29.59 -10.97 -9.26
CA GLU A 4 -29.04 -10.96 -10.62
C GLU A 4 -29.30 -12.33 -11.29
N SER A 5 -29.76 -12.31 -12.52
CA SER A 5 -30.01 -13.57 -13.24
C SER A 5 -28.69 -14.26 -13.59
N LYS A 6 -28.71 -15.59 -13.70
CA LYS A 6 -27.54 -16.39 -14.11
C LYS A 6 -26.90 -15.88 -15.41
N ASN A 7 -27.71 -15.44 -16.35
CA ASN A 7 -27.25 -14.92 -17.64
C ASN A 7 -26.56 -13.54 -17.52
N GLU A 8 -27.03 -12.67 -16.64
CA GLU A 8 -26.41 -11.37 -16.37
C GLU A 8 -25.06 -11.54 -15.70
N MET A 9 -24.96 -12.46 -14.73
CA MET A 9 -23.70 -12.79 -14.07
C MET A 9 -22.69 -13.39 -15.06
N LEU A 10 -23.10 -14.33 -15.92
CA LEU A 10 -22.23 -14.90 -16.96
C LEU A 10 -21.73 -13.83 -17.93
N LYS A 11 -22.62 -12.93 -18.39
CA LYS A 11 -22.24 -11.83 -19.27
C LYS A 11 -21.19 -10.93 -18.62
N ARG A 12 -21.36 -10.57 -17.35
CA ARG A 12 -20.41 -9.77 -16.60
C ARG A 12 -19.05 -10.44 -16.46
N ILE A 13 -19.01 -11.76 -16.22
CA ILE A 13 -17.78 -12.55 -16.16
C ILE A 13 -17.06 -12.56 -17.51
N ILE A 14 -17.78 -12.80 -18.60
CA ILE A 14 -17.23 -12.79 -19.96
C ILE A 14 -16.65 -11.43 -20.30
N ASP A 15 -17.40 -10.36 -20.07
CA ASP A 15 -16.96 -8.98 -20.33
C ASP A 15 -15.70 -8.61 -19.51
N GLY A 16 -15.56 -9.17 -18.30
CA GLY A 16 -14.38 -9.00 -17.47
C GLY A 16 -13.15 -9.80 -17.94
N LEU A 17 -13.34 -10.97 -18.52
CA LEU A 17 -12.24 -11.83 -18.99
C LEU A 17 -11.64 -11.37 -20.32
N ILE A 18 -12.40 -10.71 -21.19
CA ILE A 18 -11.92 -10.21 -22.49
C ILE A 18 -10.68 -9.32 -22.34
N PRO A 19 -10.66 -8.29 -21.48
CA PRO A 19 -9.49 -7.43 -21.31
C PRO A 19 -8.28 -8.19 -20.75
N VAL A 20 -8.50 -9.23 -19.93
CA VAL A 20 -7.40 -10.09 -19.42
C VAL A 20 -6.78 -10.89 -20.56
N ALA A 21 -7.62 -11.49 -21.40
CA ALA A 21 -7.16 -12.23 -22.56
C ALA A 21 -6.34 -11.35 -23.53
N VAL A 22 -6.82 -10.14 -23.82
CA VAL A 22 -6.10 -9.16 -24.64
C VAL A 22 -4.75 -8.78 -24.05
N LYS A 23 -4.71 -8.52 -22.74
CA LYS A 23 -3.48 -8.13 -22.03
C LYS A 23 -2.42 -9.25 -22.02
N THR A 24 -2.84 -10.50 -21.97
CA THR A 24 -1.94 -11.67 -21.97
C THR A 24 -1.50 -12.10 -23.37
N GLY A 25 -1.93 -11.38 -24.42
CA GLY A 25 -1.65 -11.77 -25.80
C GLY A 25 -2.35 -13.06 -26.24
N SER A 26 -3.40 -13.45 -25.51
CA SER A 26 -4.23 -14.61 -25.84
C SER A 26 -5.11 -14.28 -27.05
N ASP A 27 -5.29 -15.23 -27.94
CA ASP A 27 -6.25 -15.16 -29.06
C ASP A 27 -7.68 -15.49 -28.63
N LEU A 28 -7.93 -15.60 -27.33
CA LEU A 28 -9.26 -15.74 -26.75
C LEU A 28 -10.04 -14.43 -26.91
N ASN A 29 -11.15 -14.49 -27.60
CA ASN A 29 -12.14 -13.43 -27.69
C ASN A 29 -13.37 -13.78 -26.86
N GLY A 30 -14.35 -12.87 -26.80
CA GLY A 30 -15.56 -13.08 -26.00
C GLY A 30 -16.34 -14.33 -26.36
N GLU A 31 -16.39 -14.70 -27.63
CA GLU A 31 -17.08 -15.89 -28.12
C GLU A 31 -16.37 -17.18 -27.64
N LYS A 32 -15.05 -17.28 -27.83
CA LYS A 32 -14.26 -18.42 -27.34
C LYS A 32 -14.32 -18.56 -25.81
N ILE A 33 -14.32 -17.45 -25.09
CA ILE A 33 -14.46 -17.47 -23.63
C ILE A 33 -15.86 -17.99 -23.25
N ALA A 34 -16.91 -17.55 -23.93
CA ALA A 34 -18.28 -18.00 -23.69
C ALA A 34 -18.43 -19.50 -23.96
N ASP A 35 -17.86 -20.00 -25.04
CA ASP A 35 -17.86 -21.41 -25.39
C ASP A 35 -17.15 -22.27 -24.35
N LEU A 36 -15.94 -21.85 -23.93
CA LEU A 36 -15.18 -22.55 -22.91
C LEU A 36 -15.92 -22.60 -21.56
N LEU A 37 -16.48 -21.48 -21.12
CA LEU A 37 -17.28 -21.43 -19.91
C LEU A 37 -18.54 -22.28 -20.05
N GLY A 38 -19.20 -22.26 -21.21
CA GLY A 38 -20.36 -23.09 -21.52
C GLY A 38 -20.05 -24.58 -21.36
N LEU A 39 -18.94 -25.04 -21.94
CA LEU A 39 -18.48 -26.43 -21.81
C LEU A 39 -18.15 -26.79 -20.36
N CYS A 40 -17.44 -25.92 -19.65
CA CYS A 40 -17.15 -26.11 -18.22
C CYS A 40 -18.43 -26.26 -17.40
N PHE A 41 -19.40 -25.37 -17.57
CA PHE A 41 -20.66 -25.41 -16.81
C PHE A 41 -21.56 -26.59 -17.16
N GLN A 42 -21.48 -27.11 -18.38
CA GLN A 42 -22.21 -28.32 -18.78
C GLN A 42 -21.66 -29.59 -18.12
N SER A 43 -20.36 -29.61 -17.84
CA SER A 43 -19.69 -30.76 -17.23
C SER A 43 -19.73 -30.79 -15.70
N LEU A 44 -20.08 -29.66 -15.08
CA LEU A 44 -20.10 -29.51 -13.61
C LEU A 44 -21.49 -29.78 -13.02
N GLN A 45 -21.52 -30.33 -11.81
CA GLN A 45 -22.74 -30.38 -11.03
C GLN A 45 -23.21 -28.97 -10.69
N PRO A 46 -24.53 -28.72 -10.56
CA PRO A 46 -25.06 -27.37 -10.32
C PRO A 46 -24.44 -26.64 -9.13
N GLU A 47 -24.08 -27.35 -8.08
CA GLU A 47 -23.44 -26.80 -6.89
C GLU A 47 -22.01 -26.33 -7.17
N ASP A 48 -21.25 -27.09 -7.92
CA ASP A 48 -19.88 -26.74 -8.29
C ASP A 48 -19.82 -25.64 -9.34
N ALA A 49 -20.79 -25.62 -10.24
CA ALA A 49 -20.97 -24.49 -11.18
C ALA A 49 -21.23 -23.17 -10.44
N GLY A 50 -22.03 -23.21 -9.36
CA GLY A 50 -22.29 -22.05 -8.51
C GLY A 50 -21.00 -21.56 -7.80
N LYS A 51 -20.21 -22.46 -7.26
CA LYS A 51 -18.92 -22.15 -6.62
C LYS A 51 -17.92 -21.55 -7.62
N LEU A 52 -17.80 -22.14 -8.82
CA LEU A 52 -16.94 -21.62 -9.88
C LEU A 52 -17.33 -20.20 -10.28
N MET A 53 -18.62 -19.94 -10.47
CA MET A 53 -19.12 -18.60 -10.78
C MET A 53 -18.76 -17.59 -9.69
N GLN A 54 -18.91 -17.95 -8.42
CA GLN A 54 -18.53 -17.11 -7.29
C GLN A 54 -17.03 -16.80 -7.29
N LEU A 55 -16.17 -17.79 -7.52
CA LEU A 55 -14.72 -17.60 -7.59
C LEU A 55 -14.30 -16.71 -8.75
N LEU A 56 -14.88 -16.88 -9.92
CA LEU A 56 -14.63 -16.02 -11.09
C LEU A 56 -15.08 -14.57 -10.82
N ASP A 57 -16.21 -14.39 -10.19
CA ASP A 57 -16.71 -13.07 -9.83
C ASP A 57 -15.81 -12.36 -8.82
N GLN A 58 -15.35 -13.07 -7.80
CA GLN A 58 -14.39 -12.55 -6.83
C GLN A 58 -13.07 -12.18 -7.50
N ALA A 59 -12.54 -13.04 -8.39
CA ALA A 59 -11.30 -12.77 -9.11
C ALA A 59 -11.42 -11.51 -10.00
N LEU A 60 -12.54 -11.33 -10.68
CA LEU A 60 -12.80 -10.15 -11.51
C LEU A 60 -13.00 -8.88 -10.68
N ALA A 61 -13.64 -8.98 -9.52
CA ALA A 61 -13.79 -7.86 -8.61
C ALA A 61 -12.43 -7.38 -8.11
N VAL A 62 -11.53 -8.30 -7.76
CA VAL A 62 -10.14 -7.99 -7.37
C VAL A 62 -9.40 -7.33 -8.53
N ASP A 63 -9.44 -7.91 -9.75
CA ASP A 63 -8.76 -7.32 -10.91
C ASP A 63 -9.34 -5.93 -11.28
N SER A 64 -10.65 -5.74 -11.15
CA SER A 64 -11.31 -4.44 -11.33
C SER A 64 -10.80 -3.39 -10.32
N GLN A 65 -10.63 -3.76 -9.05
CA GLN A 65 -10.06 -2.86 -8.05
C GLN A 65 -8.62 -2.47 -8.42
N TYR A 66 -7.80 -3.41 -8.88
CA TYR A 66 -6.44 -3.13 -9.32
C TYR A 66 -6.40 -2.23 -10.55
N ARG A 67 -7.28 -2.42 -11.53
CA ARG A 67 -7.35 -1.58 -12.73
C ARG A 67 -7.81 -0.17 -12.42
N ASN A 68 -8.87 -0.03 -11.63
CA ASN A 68 -9.41 1.29 -11.25
C ASN A 68 -8.42 2.09 -10.41
N ALA A 69 -7.59 1.41 -9.62
CA ALA A 69 -6.56 2.04 -8.83
C ALA A 69 -5.33 2.46 -9.65
N ALA A 70 -5.01 1.73 -10.73
CA ALA A 70 -3.89 2.07 -11.62
C ALA A 70 -4.16 3.31 -12.49
N VAL A 71 -5.41 3.73 -12.62
CA VAL A 71 -5.84 4.82 -13.52
C VAL A 71 -5.93 6.18 -12.82
N THR A 72 -5.55 6.32 -11.57
CA THR A 72 -5.40 7.66 -11.01
C THR A 72 -4.14 8.34 -11.58
N GLU A 73 -4.24 8.82 -12.83
CA GLU A 73 -3.21 9.67 -13.47
C GLU A 73 -2.91 10.91 -12.63
N VAL A 74 -3.84 11.33 -11.79
CA VAL A 74 -3.71 12.50 -10.91
C VAL A 74 -3.55 12.03 -9.48
N HIS A 75 -2.37 12.27 -8.93
CA HIS A 75 -2.11 12.05 -7.50
C HIS A 75 -3.08 12.89 -6.66
N PRO A 76 -3.79 12.31 -5.69
CA PRO A 76 -4.67 13.06 -4.79
C PRO A 76 -3.94 14.23 -4.12
N ALA A 77 -4.62 15.37 -3.96
CA ALA A 77 -4.05 16.53 -3.28
C ALA A 77 -3.80 16.25 -1.78
N MET A 78 -4.57 15.32 -1.20
CA MET A 78 -4.48 14.95 0.21
C MET A 78 -4.73 13.46 0.36
N LEU A 79 -3.91 12.80 1.19
CA LEU A 79 -4.05 11.40 1.57
C LEU A 79 -4.08 11.28 3.09
N ASP A 80 -4.86 10.37 3.61
CA ASP A 80 -4.71 9.94 5.00
C ASP A 80 -3.34 9.30 5.19
N CYS A 81 -2.76 9.44 6.36
CA CYS A 81 -1.40 9.00 6.59
C CYS A 81 -1.25 8.35 7.96
N ASP A 82 -0.64 7.17 7.97
CA ASP A 82 -0.17 6.52 9.18
C ASP A 82 1.29 6.83 9.44
N VAL A 83 1.63 6.98 10.71
CA VAL A 83 2.99 7.24 11.20
C VAL A 83 3.54 5.98 11.83
N VAL A 84 4.48 5.33 11.18
CA VAL A 84 5.16 4.13 11.69
C VAL A 84 6.58 4.49 12.08
N ARG A 85 6.94 4.19 13.33
CA ARG A 85 8.29 4.44 13.84
C ARG A 85 9.11 3.17 13.82
N PHE A 86 10.37 3.32 13.46
CA PHE A 86 11.32 2.22 13.47
C PHE A 86 12.71 2.72 13.85
N GLN A 87 13.63 1.81 14.11
CA GLN A 87 15.01 2.11 14.41
C GLN A 87 15.91 1.62 13.28
N ASN A 88 16.84 2.45 12.85
CA ASN A 88 17.86 2.13 11.86
C ASN A 88 19.21 2.53 12.43
N ASN A 89 20.10 1.57 12.68
CA ASN A 89 21.44 1.80 13.23
C ASN A 89 21.49 2.70 14.48
N LYS A 90 20.61 2.48 15.45
CA LYS A 90 20.42 3.29 16.65
C LYS A 90 19.78 4.67 16.43
N GLU A 91 19.56 5.07 15.22
CA GLU A 91 18.81 6.29 14.87
C GLU A 91 17.31 6.01 14.90
N LYS A 92 16.53 7.02 15.30
CA LYS A 92 15.08 6.94 15.27
C LYS A 92 14.58 7.42 13.92
N TRP A 93 13.81 6.58 13.29
CA TRP A 93 13.23 6.84 11.97
C TRP A 93 11.71 6.84 12.01
N VAL A 94 11.12 7.48 11.02
CA VAL A 94 9.69 7.48 10.79
C VAL A 94 9.39 7.13 9.34
N ALA A 95 8.39 6.28 9.12
CA ALA A 95 7.73 6.10 7.85
C ALA A 95 6.36 6.75 7.90
N LEU A 96 6.08 7.61 6.96
CA LEU A 96 4.78 8.24 6.69
C LEU A 96 4.15 7.46 5.54
N VAL A 97 3.14 6.65 5.83
CA VAL A 97 2.45 5.82 4.84
C VAL A 97 1.16 6.50 4.43
N GLY A 98 1.15 7.09 3.24
CA GLY A 98 -0.03 7.70 2.65
C GLY A 98 -1.00 6.64 2.14
N LEU A 99 -2.27 6.77 2.50
CA LEU A 99 -3.32 5.80 2.21
C LEU A 99 -4.34 6.37 1.24
N LEU A 100 -4.69 5.59 0.24
CA LEU A 100 -5.83 5.84 -0.64
C LEU A 100 -6.85 4.72 -0.45
N ASP A 101 -8.04 5.06 0.04
CA ASP A 101 -9.09 4.09 0.37
C ASP A 101 -8.62 2.99 1.34
N GLY A 102 -7.80 3.37 2.33
CA GLY A 102 -7.24 2.46 3.32
C GLY A 102 -6.06 1.59 2.84
N TYR A 103 -5.65 1.71 1.57
CA TYR A 103 -4.54 0.96 0.99
C TYR A 103 -3.29 1.85 0.83
N PRO A 104 -2.06 1.34 1.13
CA PRO A 104 -0.83 2.09 0.92
C PRO A 104 -0.68 2.57 -0.52
N TYR A 105 -0.58 3.87 -0.69
CA TYR A 105 -0.45 4.55 -1.96
C TYR A 105 0.94 5.15 -2.16
N GLU A 106 1.53 5.65 -1.07
CA GLU A 106 2.88 6.18 -1.06
C GLU A 106 3.52 6.04 0.33
N ILE A 107 4.83 6.12 0.37
CA ILE A 107 5.61 6.08 1.60
C ILE A 107 6.71 7.14 1.54
N PHE A 108 6.95 7.82 2.66
CA PHE A 108 8.07 8.71 2.87
C PHE A 108 8.79 8.29 4.14
N THR A 109 10.12 8.34 4.14
CA THR A 109 10.91 7.95 5.31
C THR A 109 11.96 8.99 5.62
N GLY A 110 12.16 9.24 6.90
CA GLY A 110 13.15 10.20 7.36
C GLY A 110 13.54 9.98 8.82
N LEU A 111 14.63 10.63 9.21
CA LEU A 111 15.08 10.69 10.59
C LEU A 111 14.09 11.44 11.48
N GLN A 112 13.98 11.01 12.72
CA GLN A 112 13.33 11.78 13.78
C GLN A 112 14.40 12.64 14.49
N ASP A 113 14.82 13.69 13.80
CA ASP A 113 15.87 14.59 14.20
C ASP A 113 15.54 16.03 13.81
N ASP A 114 16.04 17.02 14.56
CA ASP A 114 15.78 18.44 14.32
C ASP A 114 16.54 18.99 13.11
N ASP A 115 17.73 18.51 12.87
CA ASP A 115 18.65 19.06 11.87
C ASP A 115 18.51 18.33 10.52
N GLU A 116 18.40 16.99 10.55
CA GLU A 116 18.41 16.14 9.35
C GLU A 116 17.12 15.37 9.11
N GLY A 117 16.00 15.83 9.70
CA GLY A 117 14.75 15.11 9.59
C GLY A 117 13.53 15.89 10.04
N ILE A 118 12.64 15.23 10.77
CA ILE A 118 11.44 15.85 11.36
C ILE A 118 11.23 15.36 12.78
N ILE A 119 10.82 16.24 13.69
CA ILE A 119 10.37 15.83 15.02
C ILE A 119 8.85 15.70 15.03
N LEU A 120 8.38 14.50 15.38
CA LEU A 120 6.98 14.22 15.64
C LEU A 120 6.78 13.78 17.09
N PRO A 121 5.81 14.38 17.81
CA PRO A 121 5.43 13.89 19.14
C PRO A 121 5.09 12.39 19.11
N LYS A 122 5.51 11.63 20.11
CA LYS A 122 5.25 10.17 20.18
C LYS A 122 3.77 9.81 20.06
N THR A 123 2.89 10.72 20.42
CA THR A 123 1.42 10.55 20.38
C THR A 123 0.81 10.71 19.00
N VAL A 124 1.59 11.18 18.00
CA VAL A 124 1.13 11.32 16.62
C VAL A 124 1.32 10.00 15.92
N THR A 125 0.24 9.27 15.69
CA THR A 125 0.20 7.99 14.97
C THR A 125 -0.47 8.10 13.60
N HIS A 126 -1.19 9.19 13.38
CA HIS A 126 -1.94 9.46 12.15
C HIS A 126 -1.84 10.93 11.77
N GLY A 127 -2.06 11.22 10.49
CA GLY A 127 -2.11 12.56 9.95
C GLY A 127 -2.55 12.56 8.50
N LYS A 128 -2.10 13.55 7.75
CA LYS A 128 -2.39 13.68 6.31
C LYS A 128 -1.14 14.08 5.55
N ILE A 129 -0.91 13.45 4.41
CA ILE A 129 0.04 13.93 3.42
C ILE A 129 -0.68 14.92 2.51
N ILE A 130 -0.12 16.11 2.35
CA ILE A 130 -0.65 17.16 1.49
C ILE A 130 0.35 17.40 0.37
N LYS A 131 -0.10 17.19 -0.87
CA LYS A 131 0.69 17.51 -2.06
C LYS A 131 0.38 18.92 -2.50
N GLN A 132 1.40 19.74 -2.54
CA GLN A 132 1.37 21.09 -3.09
C GLN A 132 1.98 21.10 -4.50
N VAL A 133 1.43 21.92 -5.40
CA VAL A 133 2.02 22.20 -6.70
C VAL A 133 2.37 23.67 -6.73
N ASN A 134 3.65 23.94 -6.84
CA ASN A 134 4.16 25.31 -6.92
C ASN A 134 3.85 25.94 -8.29
N PRO A 135 3.89 27.27 -8.42
CA PRO A 135 3.62 27.96 -9.69
C PRO A 135 4.56 27.55 -10.84
N ASP A 136 5.78 27.10 -10.53
CA ASP A 136 6.76 26.58 -11.47
C ASP A 136 6.54 25.10 -11.86
N GLY A 137 5.48 24.47 -11.35
CA GLY A 137 5.15 23.06 -11.58
C GLY A 137 5.90 22.07 -10.70
N THR A 138 6.81 22.52 -9.84
CA THR A 138 7.45 21.63 -8.85
C THR A 138 6.46 21.17 -7.80
N LYS A 139 6.72 19.99 -7.21
CA LYS A 139 5.83 19.36 -6.23
C LYS A 139 6.49 19.37 -4.87
N ARG A 140 5.75 19.84 -3.87
CA ARG A 140 6.12 19.80 -2.45
C ARG A 140 5.15 18.86 -1.72
N TYR A 141 5.64 18.10 -0.77
CA TYR A 141 4.86 17.25 0.11
C TYR A 141 5.00 17.73 1.54
N ASP A 142 3.87 17.93 2.20
CA ASP A 142 3.78 18.37 3.58
C ASP A 142 3.08 17.29 4.41
N PHE A 143 3.42 17.18 5.69
CA PHE A 143 2.72 16.31 6.63
C PHE A 143 1.97 17.14 7.66
N GLN A 144 0.65 16.94 7.77
CA GLN A 144 -0.20 17.62 8.73
C GLN A 144 -0.76 16.64 9.74
N PHE A 145 -0.72 16.99 11.01
CA PHE A 145 -1.29 16.20 12.10
C PHE A 145 -1.99 17.10 13.13
N GLU A 146 -2.86 16.49 13.94
CA GLU A 146 -3.46 17.16 15.08
C GLU A 146 -2.70 16.80 16.36
N ASN A 147 -2.40 17.81 17.17
CA ASN A 147 -1.83 17.58 18.49
C ASN A 147 -2.94 17.21 19.49
N LYS A 148 -2.55 16.82 20.73
CA LYS A 148 -3.51 16.44 21.79
C LYS A 148 -4.57 17.50 22.13
N ARG A 149 -4.37 18.77 21.73
CA ARG A 149 -5.29 19.87 21.97
C ARG A 149 -6.17 20.18 20.76
N GLY A 150 -6.11 19.36 19.69
CA GLY A 150 -6.87 19.55 18.46
C GLY A 150 -6.31 20.62 17.51
N TYR A 151 -5.13 21.18 17.79
CA TYR A 151 -4.48 22.11 16.86
C TYR A 151 -3.78 21.38 15.75
N LYS A 152 -4.01 21.83 14.52
CA LYS A 152 -3.30 21.33 13.34
C LYS A 152 -1.89 21.88 13.27
N THR A 153 -0.94 21.00 13.13
CA THR A 153 0.48 21.32 12.92
C THR A 153 0.90 20.76 11.57
N THR A 154 1.59 21.56 10.76
CA THR A 154 2.07 21.15 9.44
C THR A 154 3.59 21.16 9.41
N VAL A 155 4.19 20.04 9.03
CA VAL A 155 5.60 19.92 8.68
C VAL A 155 5.69 20.10 7.18
N GLU A 156 6.22 21.24 6.76
CA GLU A 156 6.34 21.59 5.35
C GLU A 156 7.63 21.04 4.72
N GLY A 157 7.58 20.74 3.43
CA GLY A 157 8.74 20.42 2.63
C GLY A 157 9.46 19.13 3.03
N LEU A 158 8.74 18.00 3.09
CA LEU A 158 9.34 16.71 3.45
C LEU A 158 10.56 16.35 2.59
N SER A 159 10.53 16.69 1.29
CA SER A 159 11.64 16.43 0.36
C SER A 159 12.92 17.21 0.68
N GLU A 160 12.78 18.32 1.39
CA GLU A 160 13.92 19.17 1.78
C GLU A 160 14.51 18.74 3.13
N LYS A 161 13.69 18.07 3.94
CA LYS A 161 14.03 17.64 5.30
C LYS A 161 14.58 16.22 5.35
N PHE A 162 14.18 15.37 4.42
CA PHE A 162 14.60 13.98 4.38
C PHE A 162 15.83 13.79 3.50
N ASN A 163 16.69 12.86 3.90
CA ASN A 163 17.87 12.50 3.14
C ASN A 163 17.50 12.13 1.69
N PRO A 164 18.13 12.74 0.66
CA PRO A 164 17.76 12.56 -0.74
C PRO A 164 17.86 11.12 -1.25
N GLU A 165 18.78 10.33 -0.72
CA GLU A 165 18.96 8.94 -1.14
C GLU A 165 17.75 8.09 -0.72
N TYR A 166 17.40 8.12 0.56
CA TYR A 166 16.22 7.42 1.08
C TYR A 166 14.91 7.96 0.51
N TRP A 167 14.86 9.27 0.24
CA TRP A 167 13.74 9.89 -0.48
C TRP A 167 13.54 9.28 -1.87
N ASN A 168 14.62 9.04 -2.61
CA ASN A 168 14.56 8.44 -3.94
C ASN A 168 14.11 6.97 -3.88
N TYR A 169 14.60 6.17 -2.93
CA TYR A 169 14.10 4.81 -2.72
C TYR A 169 12.61 4.80 -2.36
N ALA A 170 12.19 5.68 -1.48
CA ALA A 170 10.78 5.81 -1.09
C ALA A 170 9.90 6.20 -2.30
N LYS A 171 10.38 7.08 -3.19
CA LYS A 171 9.68 7.41 -4.44
C LYS A 171 9.50 6.20 -5.36
N LEU A 172 10.51 5.36 -5.51
CA LEU A 172 10.41 4.13 -6.31
C LEU A 172 9.38 3.16 -5.72
N ILE A 173 9.41 2.96 -4.40
CA ILE A 173 8.43 2.13 -3.71
C ILE A 173 7.03 2.71 -3.86
N SER A 174 6.87 4.02 -3.67
CA SER A 174 5.59 4.71 -3.89
C SER A 174 5.07 4.55 -5.32
N GLY A 175 5.96 4.57 -6.33
CA GLY A 175 5.60 4.27 -7.71
C GLY A 175 4.96 2.90 -7.86
N VAL A 176 5.54 1.88 -7.24
CA VAL A 176 5.01 0.50 -7.26
C VAL A 176 3.68 0.40 -6.51
N LEU A 177 3.54 1.06 -5.35
CA LEU A 177 2.31 1.10 -4.55
C LEU A 177 1.15 1.74 -5.32
N ARG A 178 1.40 2.83 -6.03
CA ARG A 178 0.39 3.54 -6.85
C ARG A 178 -0.21 2.67 -7.94
N TYR A 179 0.57 1.77 -8.51
CA TYR A 179 0.09 0.78 -9.48
C TYR A 179 -0.56 -0.45 -8.84
N ARG A 180 -0.84 -0.40 -7.54
CA ARG A 180 -1.53 -1.46 -6.80
C ARG A 180 -0.90 -2.85 -6.99
N MET A 181 0.43 -2.92 -7.04
CA MET A 181 1.11 -4.21 -6.92
C MET A 181 0.67 -4.87 -5.60
N PRO A 182 0.32 -6.16 -5.58
CA PRO A 182 -0.03 -6.85 -4.33
C PRO A 182 1.03 -6.63 -3.26
N LEU A 183 0.59 -6.26 -2.06
CA LEU A 183 1.49 -5.73 -1.03
C LEU A 183 2.53 -6.75 -0.55
N GLU A 184 2.18 -8.04 -0.57
CA GLU A 184 3.10 -9.15 -0.31
C GLU A 184 4.26 -9.16 -1.31
N HIS A 185 3.98 -8.83 -2.59
CA HIS A 185 5.01 -8.73 -3.62
C HIS A 185 5.88 -7.49 -3.42
N VAL A 186 5.29 -6.36 -3.02
CA VAL A 186 6.04 -5.13 -2.71
C VAL A 186 7.00 -5.37 -1.56
N VAL A 187 6.49 -5.91 -0.44
CA VAL A 187 7.30 -6.23 0.76
C VAL A 187 8.42 -7.20 0.40
N ARG A 188 8.12 -8.29 -0.32
CA ARG A 188 9.13 -9.24 -0.75
C ARG A 188 10.18 -8.61 -1.67
N ARG A 189 9.80 -7.69 -2.56
CA ARG A 189 10.73 -6.96 -3.43
C ARG A 189 11.64 -6.06 -2.63
N VAL A 190 11.09 -5.29 -1.69
CA VAL A 190 11.88 -4.45 -0.79
C VAL A 190 12.89 -5.29 -0.01
N GLY A 191 12.46 -6.40 0.59
CA GLY A 191 13.30 -7.31 1.34
C GLY A 191 14.40 -7.96 0.52
N SER A 192 14.16 -8.21 -0.77
CA SER A 192 15.14 -8.81 -1.68
C SER A 192 16.24 -7.85 -2.15
N LEU A 193 16.11 -6.54 -1.88
CA LEU A 193 17.15 -5.57 -2.22
C LEU A 193 18.41 -5.87 -1.41
N SER A 194 19.53 -6.11 -2.10
CA SER A 194 20.83 -6.30 -1.50
C SER A 194 21.71 -5.09 -1.83
N LEU A 195 21.93 -4.25 -0.84
CA LEU A 195 22.69 -3.02 -1.00
C LEU A 195 24.00 -3.16 -0.21
N LYS A 196 25.05 -2.49 -0.68
CA LYS A 196 26.37 -2.59 -0.06
C LYS A 196 26.43 -1.95 1.33
N ASP A 197 25.58 -0.98 1.58
CA ASP A 197 25.50 -0.28 2.84
C ASP A 197 24.56 -1.00 3.81
N GLU A 198 25.08 -1.36 4.98
CA GLU A 198 24.29 -1.99 6.05
C GLU A 198 23.17 -1.08 6.57
N SER A 199 23.39 0.24 6.58
CA SER A 199 22.38 1.22 6.97
C SER A 199 21.13 1.11 6.10
N ILE A 200 21.31 0.99 4.79
CA ILE A 200 20.19 0.85 3.84
C ILE A 200 19.49 -0.50 4.04
N ASN A 201 20.24 -1.56 4.34
CA ASN A 201 19.64 -2.86 4.63
C ASN A 201 18.77 -2.84 5.89
N THR A 202 19.18 -2.10 6.92
CA THR A 202 18.39 -1.92 8.14
C THR A 202 17.16 -1.04 7.87
N TRP A 203 17.30 0.02 7.08
CA TRP A 203 16.20 0.88 6.64
C TRP A 203 15.12 0.09 5.89
N LYS A 204 15.51 -0.81 4.96
CA LYS A 204 14.52 -1.61 4.22
C LYS A 204 13.68 -2.49 5.14
N THR A 205 14.25 -3.04 6.22
CA THR A 205 13.51 -3.80 7.23
C THR A 205 12.45 -2.93 7.90
N GLY A 206 12.77 -1.66 8.20
CA GLY A 206 11.79 -0.69 8.70
C GLY A 206 10.66 -0.40 7.72
N VAL A 207 10.98 -0.28 6.44
CA VAL A 207 9.98 -0.10 5.36
C VAL A 207 9.10 -1.34 5.21
N GLU A 208 9.69 -2.54 5.22
CA GLU A 208 8.93 -3.80 5.20
C GLU A 208 7.93 -3.87 6.35
N ARG A 209 8.38 -3.58 7.56
CA ARG A 209 7.53 -3.55 8.75
C ARG A 209 6.39 -2.55 8.60
N ALA A 210 6.68 -1.35 8.12
CA ALA A 210 5.67 -0.31 7.90
C ALA A 210 4.58 -0.73 6.91
N LEU A 211 4.91 -1.55 5.90
CA LEU A 211 3.97 -2.01 4.89
C LEU A 211 3.28 -3.33 5.27
N LYS A 212 3.95 -4.21 6.02
CA LYS A 212 3.39 -5.53 6.42
C LYS A 212 2.08 -5.41 7.20
N LYS A 213 1.92 -4.38 8.01
CA LYS A 213 0.69 -4.17 8.80
C LYS A 213 -0.59 -4.04 7.95
N TYR A 214 -0.48 -3.79 6.65
CA TYR A 214 -1.62 -3.71 5.74
C TYR A 214 -1.88 -5.01 4.96
N ILE A 215 -1.07 -6.06 5.20
CA ILE A 215 -1.30 -7.37 4.60
C ILE A 215 -2.32 -8.12 5.46
N PRO A 216 -3.46 -8.56 4.90
CA PRO A 216 -4.46 -9.30 5.65
C PRO A 216 -3.87 -10.57 6.31
N GLY A 217 -4.14 -10.76 7.60
CA GLY A 217 -3.70 -11.96 8.34
C GLY A 217 -2.26 -11.91 8.86
N VAL A 218 -1.50 -10.86 8.59
CA VAL A 218 -0.20 -10.63 9.22
C VAL A 218 -0.43 -9.75 10.46
N HIS A 219 -0.42 -10.35 11.63
CA HIS A 219 -0.40 -9.62 12.90
C HIS A 219 1.05 -9.44 13.33
N ASP A 220 1.43 -8.23 13.72
CA ASP A 220 2.73 -7.97 14.33
C ASP A 220 2.79 -8.67 15.69
N GLU A 221 3.57 -9.76 15.80
CA GLU A 221 3.83 -10.46 17.05
C GLU A 221 4.88 -9.78 17.93
N GLU A 222 5.27 -8.53 17.64
CA GLU A 222 6.39 -7.86 18.33
C GLU A 222 6.04 -6.48 18.91
N ASP A 223 5.17 -6.42 19.92
CA ASP A 223 5.10 -5.24 20.82
C ASP A 223 5.16 -5.61 22.31
N THR A 224 5.81 -6.72 22.68
CA THR A 224 5.90 -7.16 24.09
C THR A 224 7.30 -7.16 24.70
N ASP A 225 8.29 -6.44 24.16
CA ASP A 225 9.62 -6.46 24.77
C ASP A 225 10.29 -5.08 24.89
N ALA A 226 9.66 -4.17 25.64
CA ALA A 226 10.32 -2.93 26.08
C ALA A 226 9.77 -2.34 27.40
N SER A 227 9.34 -3.18 28.37
CA SER A 227 8.89 -2.65 29.66
C SER A 227 9.19 -3.53 30.88
N GLU A 228 10.31 -4.25 30.91
CA GLU A 228 10.80 -4.80 32.17
C GLU A 228 12.32 -4.64 32.29
N GLY A 229 12.74 -3.60 32.99
CA GLY A 229 14.16 -3.35 33.23
C GLY A 229 14.42 -2.12 34.12
N ALA A 230 13.56 -1.87 35.11
CA ALA A 230 13.90 -0.94 36.18
C ALA A 230 13.27 -1.42 37.49
N GLY A 231 13.93 -2.34 38.14
CA GLY A 231 13.54 -2.87 39.44
C GLY A 231 14.75 -3.22 40.26
N ASN A 232 15.02 -2.39 41.24
CA ASN A 232 15.71 -2.66 42.50
C ASN A 232 17.21 -3.07 42.50
N VAL A 233 18.02 -2.13 42.93
CA VAL A 233 19.07 -2.44 43.90
C VAL A 233 18.91 -1.48 45.07
N GLU A 234 18.29 -1.97 46.14
CA GLU A 234 18.55 -1.52 47.53
C GLU A 234 19.77 -2.28 48.04
N SER A 235 20.68 -1.56 48.56
CA SER A 235 21.42 -1.76 49.82
C SER A 235 22.66 -0.90 49.84
#